data_68e4fbe92efe7217ff6fdb2d534f6260
#
_entry.id   68e4fbe92efe7217ff6fdb2d534f6260
#
_cell.length_a   1.000
_cell.length_b   1.000
_cell.length_c   1.000
_cell.angle_alpha   90.00
_cell.angle_beta   90.00
_cell.angle_gamma   90.00
#
_symmetry.space_group_name_H-M   'P 1'
#
loop_
_entity.id
_entity.type
_entity.pdbx_description
1 polymer ?
#
loop_
_entity_poly.entity_id
_entity_poly.type
_entity_poly.pdbx_seq_one_letter_code
_entity_poly.pdbx_strand_id
1 'polypeptide(L)'
;MKLWKQTVALMLATLLGTLVLVGGLGLYITGERNLTNAASTYARQMNASASMLEQFWDSVRYARMTEVGRRSYREFQFRLCCGEGFVLIDDETGEAAENLTAYNLKDIHALDLTGKEAGSAYRLQKIKNHMLLLQRKKLVSPEGYSLLSVRDISEIFQELLVTGLWFLGICSIIFFLAGIFIWKMMQRTLRRMEELQEVAGKQEMLLGALSHEMKTPLTSIIGYSDTLRAVNLSGEQKDRALEHISREGKRLEALSAKMLQMLGLHRNDAIEKTPCSVQEIFRRIVQLEEKKADMLLLIKGEDFIMEMDQALMESLLLNLMDNAIKASESGKAIILNSGKLETEKYIQVRDFGRGIPEEELDKIKEPFYMVDKSRSRQQGGAGLGLALCVKIAELHKGRLEIKSREGKGTCVTVYFPLK
;
A
#
# COMPACT_ATOMS: atom_id res chain seq x y z
N MET A 1 6.23 -2.89 -13.59
CA MET A 1 6.06 -4.17 -12.87
C MET A 1 7.38 -4.85 -12.45
N LYS A 2 8.41 -4.95 -13.32
CA LYS A 2 9.71 -5.60 -13.00
C LYS A 2 10.51 -4.84 -11.91
N LEU A 3 10.60 -3.53 -12.02
CA LEU A 3 11.34 -2.66 -11.07
C LEU A 3 10.74 -2.72 -9.65
N TRP A 4 9.42 -2.74 -9.54
CA TRP A 4 8.70 -2.80 -8.27
C TRP A 4 8.90 -4.12 -7.53
N LYS A 5 8.89 -5.25 -8.27
CA LYS A 5 9.19 -6.56 -7.67
C LYS A 5 10.61 -6.61 -7.11
N GLN A 6 11.55 -5.94 -7.77
CA GLN A 6 12.92 -5.83 -7.30
C GLN A 6 13.06 -5.00 -6.03
N THR A 7 12.35 -3.87 -5.92
CA THR A 7 12.36 -3.04 -4.70
C THR A 7 11.74 -3.75 -3.50
N VAL A 8 10.62 -4.46 -3.68
CA VAL A 8 10.01 -5.26 -2.60
C VAL A 8 10.93 -6.40 -2.18
N ALA A 9 11.53 -7.11 -3.12
CA ALA A 9 12.49 -8.17 -2.81
C ALA A 9 13.71 -7.64 -2.06
N LEU A 10 14.21 -6.46 -2.43
CA LEU A 10 15.32 -5.81 -1.75
C LEU A 10 14.94 -5.40 -0.31
N MET A 11 13.75 -4.82 -0.10
CA MET A 11 13.26 -4.47 1.24
C MET A 11 13.10 -5.69 2.15
N LEU A 12 12.56 -6.80 1.63
CA LEU A 12 12.44 -8.03 2.39
C LEU A 12 13.81 -8.66 2.67
N ALA A 13 14.74 -8.62 1.72
CA ALA A 13 16.09 -9.14 1.92
C ALA A 13 16.87 -8.31 2.96
N THR A 14 16.75 -6.98 2.96
CA THR A 14 17.38 -6.12 3.98
C THR A 14 16.76 -6.34 5.35
N LEU A 15 15.43 -6.50 5.46
CA LEU A 15 14.76 -6.83 6.71
C LEU A 15 15.24 -8.18 7.27
N LEU A 16 15.32 -9.20 6.44
CA LEU A 16 15.81 -10.52 6.83
C LEU A 16 17.27 -10.45 7.29
N GLY A 17 18.12 -9.75 6.53
CA GLY A 17 19.54 -9.57 6.86
C GLY A 17 19.74 -8.87 8.20
N THR A 18 18.98 -7.81 8.48
CA THR A 18 19.05 -7.10 9.77
C THR A 18 18.58 -7.95 10.93
N LEU A 19 17.49 -8.71 10.78
CA LEU A 19 16.98 -9.62 11.81
C LEU A 19 17.99 -10.71 12.13
N VAL A 20 18.59 -11.35 11.13
CA VAL A 20 19.59 -12.39 11.31
C VAL A 20 20.86 -11.85 12.00
N LEU A 21 21.32 -10.67 11.59
CA LEU A 21 22.52 -10.04 12.16
C LEU A 21 22.31 -9.65 13.63
N VAL A 22 21.20 -8.97 13.94
CA VAL A 22 20.88 -8.54 15.31
C VAL A 22 20.67 -9.74 16.22
N GLY A 23 19.93 -10.75 15.76
CA GLY A 23 19.70 -11.95 16.54
C GLY A 23 20.93 -12.81 16.76
N GLY A 24 21.74 -13.00 15.72
CA GLY A 24 23.01 -13.73 15.81
C GLY A 24 23.98 -13.04 16.78
N LEU A 25 24.09 -11.72 16.71
CA LEU A 25 24.92 -10.94 17.62
C LEU A 25 24.39 -11.03 19.06
N GLY A 26 23.08 -10.94 19.26
CA GLY A 26 22.46 -11.06 20.58
C GLY A 26 22.70 -12.43 21.22
N LEU A 27 22.53 -13.52 20.47
CA LEU A 27 22.79 -14.89 20.92
C LEU A 27 24.29 -15.09 21.23
N TYR A 28 25.19 -14.55 20.41
CA TYR A 28 26.62 -14.60 20.61
C TYR A 28 27.02 -13.91 21.93
N ILE A 29 26.58 -12.66 22.13
CA ILE A 29 26.88 -11.89 23.36
C ILE A 29 26.32 -12.59 24.60
N THR A 30 25.07 -13.12 24.53
CA THR A 30 24.45 -13.84 25.64
C THR A 30 25.21 -15.12 25.97
N GLY A 31 25.60 -15.87 24.94
CA GLY A 31 26.39 -17.10 25.11
C GLY A 31 27.75 -16.85 25.76
N GLU A 32 28.50 -15.86 25.26
CA GLU A 32 29.79 -15.48 25.82
C GLU A 32 29.67 -15.01 27.28
N ARG A 33 28.64 -14.19 27.56
CA ARG A 33 28.37 -13.72 28.92
C ARG A 33 28.04 -14.87 29.89
N ASN A 34 27.19 -15.82 29.48
CA ASN A 34 26.80 -16.96 30.29
C ASN A 34 28.01 -17.87 30.56
N LEU A 35 28.83 -18.12 29.54
CA LEU A 35 30.07 -18.90 29.70
C LEU A 35 31.07 -18.23 30.65
N THR A 36 31.30 -16.92 30.49
CA THR A 36 32.22 -16.16 31.36
C THR A 36 31.73 -16.11 32.79
N ASN A 37 30.42 -15.95 33.00
CA ASN A 37 29.82 -15.99 34.35
C ASN A 37 29.97 -17.38 35.01
N ALA A 38 29.70 -18.45 34.27
CA ALA A 38 29.88 -19.81 34.74
C ALA A 38 31.35 -20.07 35.08
N ALA A 39 32.28 -19.74 34.19
CA ALA A 39 33.70 -19.91 34.41
C ALA A 39 34.20 -19.15 35.65
N SER A 40 33.78 -17.91 35.85
CA SER A 40 34.15 -17.10 37.01
C SER A 40 33.56 -17.63 38.30
N THR A 41 32.34 -18.18 38.26
CA THR A 41 31.69 -18.79 39.43
C THR A 41 32.39 -20.06 39.86
N TYR A 42 32.67 -20.95 38.90
CA TYR A 42 33.39 -22.19 39.19
C TYR A 42 34.85 -21.97 39.57
N ALA A 43 35.53 -20.94 39.02
CA ALA A 43 36.87 -20.55 39.45
C ALA A 43 36.89 -20.07 40.90
N ARG A 44 35.90 -19.30 41.34
CA ARG A 44 35.78 -18.89 42.76
C ARG A 44 35.57 -20.09 43.67
N GLN A 45 34.73 -21.04 43.30
CA GLN A 45 34.50 -22.27 44.04
C GLN A 45 35.77 -23.12 44.13
N MET A 46 36.49 -23.29 42.98
CA MET A 46 37.76 -24.02 42.95
C MET A 46 38.81 -23.37 43.84
N ASN A 47 38.93 -22.04 43.81
CA ASN A 47 39.87 -21.31 44.66
C ASN A 47 39.56 -21.47 46.13
N ALA A 48 38.29 -21.43 46.53
CA ALA A 48 37.89 -21.68 47.92
C ALA A 48 38.23 -23.10 48.36
N SER A 49 37.90 -24.11 47.56
CA SER A 49 38.23 -25.52 47.85
C SER A 49 39.74 -25.74 47.91
N ALA A 50 40.52 -25.15 46.98
CA ALA A 50 41.97 -25.25 47.01
C ALA A 50 42.56 -24.64 48.29
N SER A 51 42.14 -23.42 48.65
CA SER A 51 42.63 -22.76 49.87
C SER A 51 42.29 -23.55 51.14
N MET A 52 41.12 -24.20 51.25
CA MET A 52 40.78 -25.09 52.37
C MET A 52 41.69 -26.31 52.39
N LEU A 53 41.92 -26.94 51.24
CA LEU A 53 42.83 -28.09 51.15
C LEU A 53 44.26 -27.74 51.62
N GLU A 54 44.79 -26.62 51.07
CA GLU A 54 46.14 -26.12 51.42
C GLU A 54 46.26 -25.87 52.91
N GLN A 55 45.27 -25.26 53.55
CA GLN A 55 45.25 -25.00 55.00
C GLN A 55 45.30 -26.30 55.85
N PHE A 56 44.57 -27.33 55.40
CA PHE A 56 44.62 -28.63 56.10
C PHE A 56 45.93 -29.37 55.87
N TRP A 57 46.53 -29.29 54.69
CA TRP A 57 47.76 -30.02 54.36
C TRP A 57 49.03 -29.32 54.82
N ASP A 58 48.98 -27.99 55.03
CA ASP A 58 50.08 -27.25 55.66
C ASP A 58 50.14 -27.38 57.18
N SER A 59 49.32 -28.21 57.82
CA SER A 59 49.26 -28.39 59.21
C SER A 59 50.44 -29.23 59.70
N VAL A 60 50.99 -28.88 60.89
CA VAL A 60 52.06 -29.65 61.62
C VAL A 60 51.67 -31.11 61.77
N ARG A 61 50.39 -31.40 61.89
CA ARG A 61 49.87 -32.75 62.01
C ARG A 61 50.10 -33.59 60.76
N TYR A 62 49.89 -33.01 59.58
CA TYR A 62 50.12 -33.67 58.28
C TYR A 62 51.61 -33.99 58.08
N ALA A 63 52.50 -33.06 58.43
CA ALA A 63 53.94 -33.26 58.31
C ALA A 63 54.52 -34.44 59.18
N ARG A 64 53.87 -34.75 60.26
CA ARG A 64 54.27 -35.84 61.18
C ARG A 64 53.68 -37.22 60.85
N MET A 65 52.84 -37.33 59.82
CA MET A 65 52.20 -38.59 59.43
C MET A 65 53.14 -39.47 58.60
N THR A 66 52.95 -40.79 58.69
CA THR A 66 53.55 -41.76 57.78
C THR A 66 52.97 -41.57 56.37
N GLU A 67 53.65 -42.08 55.37
CA GLU A 67 53.20 -41.93 53.99
C GLU A 67 51.81 -42.52 53.76
N VAL A 68 51.50 -43.67 54.28
CA VAL A 68 50.15 -44.29 54.23
C VAL A 68 49.13 -43.42 54.94
N GLY A 69 49.51 -42.84 56.09
CA GLY A 69 48.66 -41.97 56.89
C GLY A 69 48.36 -40.67 56.12
N ARG A 70 49.33 -40.08 55.39
CA ARG A 70 49.17 -38.93 54.58
C ARG A 70 48.21 -39.18 53.36
N ARG A 71 48.31 -40.36 52.78
CA ARG A 71 47.42 -40.74 51.69
C ARG A 71 45.94 -40.80 52.13
N SER A 72 45.68 -41.54 53.22
CA SER A 72 44.33 -41.64 53.76
C SER A 72 43.78 -40.30 54.26
N TYR A 73 44.65 -39.46 54.87
CA TYR A 73 44.29 -38.13 55.32
C TYR A 73 43.96 -37.17 54.09
N ARG A 74 44.76 -37.23 53.00
CA ARG A 74 44.49 -36.49 51.79
C ARG A 74 43.13 -36.84 51.16
N GLU A 75 42.90 -38.16 51.06
CA GLU A 75 41.64 -38.67 50.52
C GLU A 75 40.43 -38.15 51.33
N PHE A 76 40.54 -38.26 52.71
CA PHE A 76 39.45 -37.78 53.54
C PHE A 76 39.22 -36.27 53.45
N GLN A 77 40.29 -35.50 53.51
CA GLN A 77 40.19 -34.03 53.43
C GLN A 77 39.74 -33.58 52.05
N PHE A 78 40.20 -34.23 50.97
CA PHE A 78 39.72 -33.92 49.61
C PHE A 78 38.22 -34.13 49.46
N ARG A 79 37.68 -35.22 49.94
CA ARG A 79 36.25 -35.52 50.02
C ARG A 79 35.45 -34.52 50.88
N LEU A 80 36.06 -34.00 51.91
CA LEU A 80 35.46 -33.05 52.83
C LEU A 80 35.42 -31.64 52.26
N CYS A 81 36.51 -31.18 51.63
CA CYS A 81 36.69 -29.82 51.11
C CYS A 81 36.20 -29.65 49.68
N CYS A 82 36.21 -30.74 48.88
CA CYS A 82 35.82 -30.74 47.47
C CYS A 82 34.54 -31.55 47.30
N GLY A 83 33.50 -30.93 46.75
CA GLY A 83 32.27 -31.64 46.37
C GLY A 83 32.44 -32.36 45.01
N GLU A 84 31.32 -32.89 44.51
CA GLU A 84 31.28 -33.50 43.18
C GLU A 84 31.84 -32.56 42.09
N GLY A 85 32.53 -33.15 41.13
CA GLY A 85 33.06 -32.39 39.95
C GLY A 85 34.50 -31.91 40.14
N PHE A 86 35.24 -32.41 41.15
CA PHE A 86 36.67 -32.17 41.34
C PHE A 86 37.50 -33.43 41.18
N VAL A 87 38.71 -33.24 40.63
CA VAL A 87 39.76 -34.26 40.52
C VAL A 87 41.05 -33.72 41.13
N LEU A 88 41.71 -34.52 41.97
CA LEU A 88 43.06 -34.24 42.41
C LEU A 88 44.04 -34.97 41.50
N ILE A 89 44.90 -34.21 40.85
CA ILE A 89 45.89 -34.73 39.89
C ILE A 89 47.26 -34.67 40.55
N ASP A 90 48.00 -35.77 40.50
CA ASP A 90 49.41 -35.81 40.80
C ASP A 90 50.19 -35.28 39.58
N ASP A 91 50.91 -34.18 39.75
CA ASP A 91 51.59 -33.49 38.68
C ASP A 91 52.82 -34.24 38.15
N GLU A 92 53.43 -35.19 38.96
CA GLU A 92 54.57 -36.01 38.56
C GLU A 92 54.14 -37.19 37.68
N THR A 93 53.07 -37.86 38.07
CA THR A 93 52.57 -39.03 37.32
C THR A 93 51.54 -38.65 36.24
N GLY A 94 50.90 -37.51 36.37
CA GLY A 94 49.77 -37.08 35.55
C GLY A 94 48.50 -37.89 35.77
N GLU A 95 48.45 -38.75 36.81
CA GLU A 95 47.31 -39.59 37.14
C GLU A 95 46.40 -38.92 38.18
N ALA A 96 45.13 -39.35 38.23
CA ALA A 96 44.20 -38.89 39.24
C ALA A 96 44.57 -39.57 40.61
N ALA A 97 45.01 -38.77 41.57
CA ALA A 97 45.14 -39.24 42.94
C ALA A 97 43.76 -39.51 43.53
N GLU A 98 42.78 -38.65 43.27
CA GLU A 98 41.37 -38.79 43.65
C GLU A 98 40.47 -38.24 42.58
N ASN A 99 39.33 -38.86 42.32
CA ASN A 99 38.36 -38.44 41.35
C ASN A 99 36.93 -38.46 41.92
N LEU A 100 36.32 -37.31 42.09
CA LEU A 100 34.92 -37.13 42.52
C LEU A 100 34.00 -36.75 41.37
N THR A 101 34.41 -36.97 40.12
CA THR A 101 33.60 -36.71 38.95
C THR A 101 33.00 -38.00 38.38
N ALA A 102 31.92 -37.88 37.61
CA ALA A 102 31.35 -38.99 36.85
C ALA A 102 32.19 -39.37 35.62
N TYR A 103 33.28 -38.66 35.31
CA TYR A 103 34.05 -38.78 34.07
C TYR A 103 35.43 -39.42 34.37
N ASN A 104 35.91 -40.22 33.42
CA ASN A 104 37.25 -40.79 33.51
C ASN A 104 38.30 -39.76 33.07
N LEU A 105 39.40 -39.63 33.82
CA LEU A 105 40.47 -38.68 33.50
C LEU A 105 41.12 -38.95 32.13
N LYS A 106 41.09 -40.19 31.62
CA LYS A 106 41.60 -40.54 30.29
C LYS A 106 40.81 -39.91 29.18
N ASP A 107 39.54 -39.62 29.41
CA ASP A 107 38.65 -38.98 28.42
C ASP A 107 38.73 -37.44 28.51
N ILE A 108 39.41 -36.90 29.52
CA ILE A 108 39.57 -35.48 29.79
C ILE A 108 40.98 -35.06 29.40
N HIS A 109 41.12 -34.23 28.41
CA HIS A 109 42.42 -33.64 28.00
C HIS A 109 42.87 -32.55 28.98
N ALA A 110 43.11 -32.95 30.27
CA ALA A 110 43.40 -32.03 31.35
C ALA A 110 44.85 -31.52 31.38
N LEU A 111 45.77 -32.20 30.69
CA LEU A 111 47.20 -31.93 30.74
C LEU A 111 47.62 -30.65 30.00
N ASP A 112 46.85 -30.19 29.02
CA ASP A 112 47.18 -29.00 28.17
C ASP A 112 46.76 -27.65 28.79
N LEU A 113 46.25 -27.63 30.04
CA LEU A 113 45.85 -26.41 30.74
C LEU A 113 47.01 -25.67 31.45
N THR A 114 48.22 -26.17 31.28
CA THR A 114 49.43 -25.58 31.86
C THR A 114 49.91 -24.44 30.99
N GLY A 115 49.57 -23.18 31.31
CA GLY A 115 50.19 -22.06 30.60
C GLY A 115 49.50 -20.71 30.58
N LYS A 116 48.43 -20.48 31.33
CA LYS A 116 47.90 -19.12 31.53
C LYS A 116 47.59 -18.88 33.00
N GLU A 117 47.86 -17.63 33.41
CA GLU A 117 47.78 -17.15 34.80
C GLU A 117 46.61 -17.73 35.64
N ALA A 118 46.94 -18.03 36.88
CA ALA A 118 46.03 -18.64 37.88
C ALA A 118 44.68 -17.90 37.97
N GLY A 119 43.59 -18.55 37.57
CA GLY A 119 42.27 -18.18 38.04
C GLY A 119 41.18 -17.90 37.04
N SER A 120 41.46 -17.71 35.76
CA SER A 120 40.42 -17.41 34.75
C SER A 120 40.47 -18.24 33.45
N ALA A 121 41.53 -19.03 33.24
CA ALA A 121 41.61 -19.88 32.05
C ALA A 121 40.71 -21.11 32.20
N TYR A 122 39.80 -21.28 31.27
CA TYR A 122 38.97 -22.47 31.16
C TYR A 122 39.11 -23.08 29.77
N ARG A 123 38.82 -24.38 29.66
CA ARG A 123 38.74 -25.11 28.42
C ARG A 123 37.36 -25.75 28.31
N LEU A 124 36.76 -25.67 27.14
CA LEU A 124 35.54 -26.37 26.84
C LEU A 124 35.86 -27.68 26.11
N GLN A 125 35.31 -28.77 26.60
CA GLN A 125 35.48 -30.08 26.01
C GLN A 125 34.13 -30.79 25.91
N LYS A 126 33.82 -31.33 24.75
CA LYS A 126 32.61 -32.14 24.52
C LYS A 126 32.96 -33.61 24.74
N ILE A 127 32.28 -34.25 25.69
CA ILE A 127 32.37 -35.70 25.92
C ILE A 127 30.98 -36.28 25.73
N LYS A 128 30.83 -37.17 24.70
CA LYS A 128 29.52 -37.70 24.28
C LYS A 128 28.50 -36.60 24.05
N ASN A 129 27.53 -36.45 24.92
CA ASN A 129 26.47 -35.46 24.83
C ASN A 129 26.57 -34.31 25.83
N HIS A 130 27.67 -34.31 26.63
CA HIS A 130 27.91 -33.30 27.66
C HIS A 130 28.98 -32.31 27.22
N MET A 131 28.75 -31.04 27.51
CA MET A 131 29.73 -29.98 27.32
C MET A 131 30.34 -29.66 28.69
N LEU A 132 31.61 -29.94 28.83
CA LEU A 132 32.33 -29.79 30.11
C LEU A 132 33.16 -28.51 30.07
N LEU A 133 33.12 -27.77 31.17
CA LEU A 133 34.01 -26.66 31.47
C LEU A 133 35.09 -27.17 32.43
N LEU A 134 36.34 -27.10 31.99
CA LEU A 134 37.52 -27.57 32.68
C LEU A 134 38.32 -26.39 33.17
N GLN A 135 38.70 -26.40 34.47
CA GLN A 135 39.60 -25.41 35.06
C GLN A 135 40.62 -26.14 35.96
N ARG A 136 41.91 -25.75 35.87
CA ARG A 136 42.98 -26.38 36.66
C ARG A 136 43.70 -25.31 37.47
N LYS A 137 43.99 -25.66 38.74
CA LYS A 137 44.79 -24.84 39.64
C LYS A 137 45.84 -25.71 40.32
N LYS A 138 47.12 -25.28 40.25
CA LYS A 138 48.19 -25.87 41.01
C LYS A 138 48.06 -25.52 42.50
N LEU A 139 48.23 -26.51 43.39
CA LEU A 139 48.23 -26.30 44.82
C LEU A 139 49.64 -25.86 45.26
N VAL A 140 49.67 -24.95 46.21
CA VAL A 140 50.95 -24.45 46.78
C VAL A 140 51.47 -25.43 47.86
N SER A 141 50.59 -26.07 48.62
CA SER A 141 50.92 -27.04 49.63
C SER A 141 49.89 -28.18 49.58
N PRO A 142 50.34 -29.47 49.48
CA PRO A 142 51.69 -29.88 49.13
C PRO A 142 52.02 -29.64 47.68
N GLU A 143 53.28 -29.32 47.37
CA GLU A 143 53.78 -29.24 46.01
C GLU A 143 53.55 -30.55 45.24
N GLY A 144 53.36 -30.50 43.93
CA GLY A 144 53.21 -31.67 43.07
C GLY A 144 51.77 -32.11 42.87
N TYR A 145 50.78 -31.35 43.33
CA TYR A 145 49.36 -31.63 43.09
C TYR A 145 48.63 -30.46 42.43
N SER A 146 47.67 -30.82 41.60
CA SER A 146 46.76 -29.82 40.95
C SER A 146 45.30 -30.22 41.21
N LEU A 147 44.49 -29.22 41.44
CA LEU A 147 43.03 -29.39 41.53
C LEU A 147 42.41 -29.09 40.16
N LEU A 148 41.68 -30.05 39.60
CA LEU A 148 40.92 -29.91 38.37
C LEU A 148 39.42 -29.84 38.71
N SER A 149 38.78 -28.79 38.25
CA SER A 149 37.32 -28.65 38.28
C SER A 149 36.72 -29.08 36.93
N VAL A 150 35.78 -30.01 36.96
CA VAL A 150 35.05 -30.55 35.81
C VAL A 150 33.57 -30.28 36.02
N ARG A 151 33.00 -29.35 35.26
CA ARG A 151 31.60 -28.96 35.41
C ARG A 151 30.85 -29.16 34.11
N ASP A 152 29.71 -29.82 34.20
CA ASP A 152 28.79 -29.95 33.06
C ASP A 152 28.03 -28.64 32.90
N ILE A 153 28.16 -28.04 31.71
CA ILE A 153 27.50 -26.79 31.32
C ILE A 153 26.56 -27.00 30.13
N SER A 154 26.13 -28.22 29.87
CA SER A 154 25.23 -28.57 28.77
C SER A 154 23.91 -27.80 28.83
N GLU A 155 23.42 -27.49 30.03
CA GLU A 155 22.19 -26.69 30.23
C GLU A 155 22.31 -25.30 29.62
N ILE A 156 23.48 -24.66 29.74
CA ILE A 156 23.72 -23.32 29.15
C ILE A 156 23.54 -23.36 27.60
N PHE A 157 24.04 -24.42 26.97
CA PHE A 157 23.90 -24.62 25.55
C PHE A 157 22.47 -24.96 25.13
N GLN A 158 21.75 -25.73 25.95
CA GLN A 158 20.33 -26.03 25.70
C GLN A 158 19.47 -24.77 25.82
N GLU A 159 19.69 -23.95 26.86
CA GLU A 159 18.99 -22.65 26.99
C GLU A 159 19.27 -21.72 25.81
N LEU A 160 20.50 -21.66 25.30
CA LEU A 160 20.86 -20.89 24.12
C LEU A 160 20.14 -21.41 22.87
N LEU A 161 20.05 -22.72 22.69
CA LEU A 161 19.32 -23.32 21.57
C LEU A 161 17.82 -23.00 21.64
N VAL A 162 17.20 -23.14 22.79
CA VAL A 162 15.78 -22.83 23.01
C VAL A 162 15.52 -21.34 22.73
N THR A 163 16.37 -20.47 23.29
CA THR A 163 16.28 -19.02 23.05
C THR A 163 16.44 -18.68 21.55
N GLY A 164 17.37 -19.33 20.87
CA GLY A 164 17.57 -19.19 19.42
C GLY A 164 16.36 -19.65 18.61
N LEU A 165 15.72 -20.76 18.97
CA LEU A 165 14.50 -21.25 18.31
C LEU A 165 13.32 -20.29 18.51
N TRP A 166 13.13 -19.77 19.72
CA TRP A 166 12.12 -18.74 19.98
C TRP A 166 12.36 -17.49 19.17
N PHE A 167 13.61 -17.03 19.10
CA PHE A 167 13.99 -15.87 18.28
C PHE A 167 13.68 -16.10 16.80
N LEU A 168 14.04 -17.26 16.25
CA LEU A 168 13.72 -17.62 14.86
C LEU A 168 12.20 -17.66 14.61
N GLY A 169 11.42 -18.18 15.56
CA GLY A 169 9.96 -18.18 15.50
C GLY A 169 9.39 -16.77 15.41
N ILE A 170 9.83 -15.87 16.30
CA ILE A 170 9.39 -14.47 16.31
C ILE A 170 9.78 -13.76 15.00
N CYS A 171 11.02 -13.93 14.55
CA CYS A 171 11.49 -13.37 13.27
C CYS A 171 10.65 -13.85 12.08
N SER A 172 10.29 -15.13 12.04
CA SER A 172 9.45 -15.71 11.00
C SER A 172 8.05 -15.08 10.99
N ILE A 173 7.45 -14.86 12.14
CA ILE A 173 6.14 -14.21 12.29
C ILE A 173 6.22 -12.76 11.79
N ILE A 174 7.23 -12.00 12.23
CA ILE A 174 7.43 -10.59 11.80
C ILE A 174 7.61 -10.52 10.29
N PHE A 175 8.44 -11.39 9.72
CA PHE A 175 8.69 -11.45 8.28
C PHE A 175 7.42 -11.76 7.49
N PHE A 176 6.62 -12.70 7.96
CA PHE A 176 5.34 -13.07 7.33
C PHE A 176 4.33 -11.92 7.37
N LEU A 177 4.18 -11.26 8.53
CA LEU A 177 3.29 -10.11 8.69
C LEU A 177 3.73 -8.92 7.82
N ALA A 178 5.04 -8.64 7.75
CA ALA A 178 5.60 -7.62 6.87
C ALA A 178 5.32 -7.94 5.40
N GLY A 179 5.46 -9.20 4.99
CA GLY A 179 5.12 -9.66 3.63
C GLY A 179 3.66 -9.42 3.27
N ILE A 180 2.73 -9.77 4.16
CA ILE A 180 1.29 -9.52 3.97
C ILE A 180 1.00 -8.02 3.87
N PHE A 181 1.60 -7.22 4.74
CA PHE A 181 1.41 -5.76 4.76
C PHE A 181 1.89 -5.13 3.44
N ILE A 182 3.10 -5.46 3.00
CA ILE A 182 3.68 -4.98 1.74
C ILE A 182 2.81 -5.41 0.55
N TRP A 183 2.36 -6.68 0.52
CA TRP A 183 1.49 -7.18 -0.55
C TRP A 183 0.16 -6.42 -0.62
N LYS A 184 -0.49 -6.20 0.54
CA LYS A 184 -1.75 -5.45 0.61
C LYS A 184 -1.60 -3.98 0.22
N MET A 185 -0.50 -3.35 0.62
CA MET A 185 -0.14 -1.98 0.21
C MET A 185 0.11 -1.90 -1.31
N MET A 186 0.81 -2.88 -1.86
CA MET A 186 1.07 -2.97 -3.29
C MET A 186 -0.20 -3.06 -4.12
N GLN A 187 -1.14 -3.95 -3.72
CA GLN A 187 -2.42 -4.07 -4.42
C GLN A 187 -3.20 -2.75 -4.44
N ARG A 188 -3.20 -2.01 -3.31
CA ARG A 188 -3.86 -0.69 -3.24
C ARG A 188 -3.21 0.32 -4.18
N THR A 189 -1.88 0.35 -4.24
CA THR A 189 -1.15 1.28 -5.10
C THR A 189 -1.36 0.97 -6.59
N LEU A 190 -1.36 -0.32 -6.97
CA LEU A 190 -1.62 -0.74 -8.34
C LEU A 190 -3.02 -0.33 -8.80
N ARG A 191 -4.06 -0.58 -7.99
CA ARG A 191 -5.43 -0.15 -8.31
C ARG A 191 -5.52 1.37 -8.50
N ARG A 192 -4.89 2.17 -7.64
CA ARG A 192 -4.86 3.63 -7.81
C ARG A 192 -4.13 4.06 -9.08
N MET A 193 -3.06 3.38 -9.45
CA MET A 193 -2.36 3.66 -10.71
C MET A 193 -3.23 3.33 -11.93
N GLU A 194 -3.96 2.22 -11.92
CA GLU A 194 -4.90 1.85 -12.97
C GLU A 194 -6.02 2.90 -13.12
N GLU A 195 -6.63 3.32 -12.00
CA GLU A 195 -7.63 4.39 -11.97
C GLU A 195 -7.08 5.72 -12.55
N LEU A 196 -5.86 6.11 -12.14
CA LEU A 196 -5.22 7.32 -12.65
C LEU A 196 -4.88 7.22 -14.14
N GLN A 197 -4.43 6.05 -14.61
CA GLN A 197 -4.17 5.82 -16.03
C GLN A 197 -5.46 5.86 -16.86
N GLU A 198 -6.55 5.32 -16.36
CA GLU A 198 -7.85 5.37 -17.03
C GLU A 198 -8.34 6.83 -17.16
N VAL A 199 -8.24 7.62 -16.08
CA VAL A 199 -8.60 9.05 -16.10
C VAL A 199 -7.71 9.82 -17.07
N ALA A 200 -6.39 9.61 -17.04
CA ALA A 200 -5.45 10.26 -17.95
C ALA A 200 -5.73 9.89 -19.41
N GLY A 201 -6.00 8.62 -19.70
CA GLY A 201 -6.34 8.16 -21.05
C GLY A 201 -7.64 8.77 -21.57
N LYS A 202 -8.66 8.90 -20.72
CA LYS A 202 -9.90 9.61 -21.06
C LYS A 202 -9.65 11.10 -21.37
N GLN A 203 -8.80 11.77 -20.57
CA GLN A 203 -8.43 13.16 -20.81
C GLN A 203 -7.67 13.35 -22.13
N GLU A 204 -6.71 12.45 -22.42
CA GLU A 204 -5.95 12.50 -23.68
C GLU A 204 -6.84 12.30 -24.90
N MET A 205 -7.77 11.34 -24.84
CA MET A 205 -8.75 11.10 -25.87
C MET A 205 -9.64 12.34 -26.10
N LEU A 206 -10.12 12.99 -25.02
CA LEU A 206 -10.91 14.22 -25.09
C LEU A 206 -10.13 15.37 -25.75
N LEU A 207 -8.85 15.56 -25.39
CA LEU A 207 -7.99 16.57 -25.98
C LEU A 207 -7.71 16.31 -27.47
N GLY A 208 -7.50 15.06 -27.85
CA GLY A 208 -7.33 14.66 -29.25
C GLY A 208 -8.57 14.95 -30.10
N ALA A 209 -9.75 14.56 -29.60
CA ALA A 209 -11.01 14.82 -30.27
C ALA A 209 -11.32 16.33 -30.36
N LEU A 210 -11.02 17.09 -29.29
CA LEU A 210 -11.14 18.55 -29.30
C LEU A 210 -10.27 19.17 -30.38
N SER A 211 -8.99 18.78 -30.46
CA SER A 211 -8.06 19.31 -31.46
C SER A 211 -8.57 19.08 -32.88
N HIS A 212 -9.16 17.91 -33.12
CA HIS A 212 -9.75 17.59 -34.43
C HIS A 212 -10.99 18.45 -34.72
N GLU A 213 -11.93 18.60 -33.75
CA GLU A 213 -13.15 19.37 -33.94
C GLU A 213 -12.90 20.89 -33.96
N MET A 214 -11.80 21.39 -33.38
CA MET A 214 -11.35 22.79 -33.53
C MET A 214 -10.69 23.08 -34.87
N LYS A 215 -9.93 22.12 -35.44
CA LYS A 215 -9.21 22.28 -36.69
C LYS A 215 -10.17 22.57 -37.84
N THR A 216 -11.32 21.92 -37.89
CA THR A 216 -12.30 22.06 -39.00
C THR A 216 -12.85 23.49 -39.10
N PRO A 217 -13.45 24.11 -38.07
CA PRO A 217 -13.94 25.49 -38.14
C PRO A 217 -12.80 26.50 -38.37
N LEU A 218 -11.61 26.26 -37.75
CA LEU A 218 -10.48 27.15 -37.95
C LEU A 218 -9.99 27.15 -39.42
N THR A 219 -9.91 25.99 -40.05
CA THR A 219 -9.56 25.87 -41.47
C THR A 219 -10.58 26.57 -42.36
N SER A 220 -11.88 26.49 -42.03
CA SER A 220 -12.94 27.18 -42.75
C SER A 220 -12.81 28.71 -42.61
N ILE A 221 -12.58 29.22 -41.39
CA ILE A 221 -12.37 30.66 -41.14
C ILE A 221 -11.17 31.18 -41.95
N ILE A 222 -10.05 30.48 -41.91
CA ILE A 222 -8.83 30.84 -42.66
C ILE A 222 -9.12 30.84 -44.15
N GLY A 223 -9.74 29.77 -44.69
CA GLY A 223 -10.05 29.66 -46.12
C GLY A 223 -10.97 30.79 -46.66
N TYR A 224 -12.03 31.12 -45.93
CA TYR A 224 -12.88 32.24 -46.28
C TYR A 224 -12.17 33.60 -46.16
N SER A 225 -11.33 33.77 -45.13
CA SER A 225 -10.49 34.96 -44.96
C SER A 225 -9.52 35.15 -46.12
N ASP A 226 -8.84 34.08 -46.54
CA ASP A 226 -7.90 34.10 -47.66
C ASP A 226 -8.63 34.37 -48.98
N THR A 227 -9.83 33.80 -49.18
CA THR A 227 -10.65 34.05 -50.33
C THR A 227 -11.07 35.53 -50.41
N LEU A 228 -11.51 36.14 -49.30
CA LEU A 228 -11.84 37.56 -49.21
C LEU A 228 -10.64 38.48 -49.52
N ARG A 229 -9.40 38.03 -49.26
CA ARG A 229 -8.17 38.80 -49.56
C ARG A 229 -7.68 38.62 -50.98
N ALA A 230 -7.80 37.41 -51.53
CA ALA A 230 -7.16 37.03 -52.79
C ALA A 230 -8.09 37.25 -54.06
N VAL A 231 -9.42 37.25 -53.86
CA VAL A 231 -10.39 37.27 -54.94
C VAL A 231 -11.29 38.52 -54.86
N ASN A 232 -11.53 39.12 -55.94
CA ASN A 232 -12.48 40.27 -56.06
C ASN A 232 -13.93 39.73 -56.10
N LEU A 233 -14.56 39.61 -54.93
CA LEU A 233 -15.91 39.04 -54.72
C LEU A 233 -16.98 40.15 -54.90
N SER A 234 -18.19 39.77 -55.37
CA SER A 234 -19.37 40.66 -55.33
C SER A 234 -19.77 40.96 -53.87
N GLY A 235 -20.56 42.02 -53.65
CA GLY A 235 -21.02 42.38 -52.27
C GLY A 235 -21.71 41.23 -51.57
N GLU A 236 -22.65 40.57 -52.27
CA GLU A 236 -23.36 39.39 -51.70
C GLU A 236 -22.44 38.21 -51.37
N GLN A 237 -21.39 37.96 -52.13
CA GLN A 237 -20.42 36.93 -51.89
C GLN A 237 -19.53 37.28 -50.67
N LYS A 238 -19.16 38.54 -50.48
CA LYS A 238 -18.45 39.05 -49.34
C LYS A 238 -19.27 38.88 -48.07
N ASP A 239 -20.54 39.24 -48.07
CA ASP A 239 -21.44 39.14 -46.95
C ASP A 239 -21.63 37.66 -46.53
N ARG A 240 -21.82 36.75 -47.46
CA ARG A 240 -21.89 35.31 -47.20
C ARG A 240 -20.61 34.78 -46.61
N ALA A 241 -19.44 35.19 -47.06
CA ALA A 241 -18.15 34.77 -46.52
C ALA A 241 -17.95 35.29 -45.10
N LEU A 242 -18.29 36.54 -44.81
CA LEU A 242 -18.25 37.12 -43.46
C LEU A 242 -19.22 36.44 -42.51
N GLU A 243 -20.44 36.12 -42.99
CA GLU A 243 -21.41 35.36 -42.19
C GLU A 243 -20.90 33.94 -41.85
N HIS A 244 -20.24 33.26 -42.79
CA HIS A 244 -19.59 31.98 -42.53
C HIS A 244 -18.49 32.08 -41.47
N ILE A 245 -17.61 33.07 -41.56
CA ILE A 245 -16.55 33.32 -40.59
C ILE A 245 -17.16 33.57 -39.21
N SER A 246 -18.16 34.44 -39.09
CA SER A 246 -18.84 34.75 -37.83
C SER A 246 -19.50 33.52 -37.23
N ARG A 247 -20.17 32.70 -38.03
CA ARG A 247 -20.84 31.47 -37.60
C ARG A 247 -19.85 30.43 -37.07
N GLU A 248 -18.74 30.20 -37.80
CA GLU A 248 -17.71 29.25 -37.34
C GLU A 248 -16.94 29.76 -36.11
N GLY A 249 -16.74 31.10 -35.99
CA GLY A 249 -16.17 31.71 -34.78
C GLY A 249 -17.04 31.48 -33.53
N LYS A 250 -18.36 31.73 -33.63
CA LYS A 250 -19.33 31.48 -32.57
C LYS A 250 -19.40 29.99 -32.19
N ARG A 251 -19.29 29.11 -33.20
CA ARG A 251 -19.24 27.65 -32.95
C ARG A 251 -18.00 27.23 -32.17
N LEU A 252 -16.83 27.82 -32.50
CA LEU A 252 -15.57 27.57 -31.83
C LEU A 252 -15.63 28.03 -30.35
N GLU A 253 -16.21 29.21 -30.10
CA GLU A 253 -16.45 29.75 -28.79
C GLU A 253 -17.33 28.79 -27.94
N ALA A 254 -18.47 28.36 -28.49
CA ALA A 254 -19.38 27.43 -27.81
C ALA A 254 -18.73 26.06 -27.53
N LEU A 255 -17.91 25.54 -28.47
CA LEU A 255 -17.13 24.30 -28.27
C LEU A 255 -16.13 24.44 -27.12
N SER A 256 -15.36 25.56 -27.11
CA SER A 256 -14.39 25.86 -26.06
C SER A 256 -15.05 25.96 -24.69
N ALA A 257 -16.18 26.68 -24.58
CA ALA A 257 -16.92 26.81 -23.31
C ALA A 257 -17.40 25.46 -22.77
N LYS A 258 -18.01 24.62 -23.64
CA LYS A 258 -18.46 23.27 -23.25
C LYS A 258 -17.30 22.38 -22.84
N MET A 259 -16.14 22.48 -23.49
CA MET A 259 -14.95 21.71 -23.14
C MET A 259 -14.36 22.14 -21.79
N LEU A 260 -14.25 23.44 -21.53
CA LEU A 260 -13.80 23.96 -20.24
C LEU A 260 -14.73 23.51 -19.09
N GLN A 261 -16.04 23.54 -19.34
CA GLN A 261 -17.00 23.00 -18.37
C GLN A 261 -16.79 21.50 -18.13
N MET A 262 -16.60 20.70 -19.18
CA MET A 262 -16.33 19.26 -19.08
C MET A 262 -15.05 18.97 -18.31
N LEU A 263 -13.95 19.70 -18.60
CA LEU A 263 -12.67 19.54 -17.88
C LEU A 263 -12.76 19.98 -16.40
N GLY A 264 -13.51 21.06 -16.11
CA GLY A 264 -13.77 21.49 -14.74
C GLY A 264 -14.48 20.41 -13.92
N LEU A 265 -15.48 19.78 -14.50
CA LEU A 265 -16.23 18.70 -13.85
C LEU A 265 -15.43 17.40 -13.62
N HIS A 266 -14.28 17.21 -14.29
CA HIS A 266 -13.40 16.06 -14.07
C HIS A 266 -12.45 16.24 -12.87
N ARG A 267 -12.30 17.48 -12.37
CA ARG A 267 -11.38 17.75 -11.22
C ARG A 267 -11.91 17.38 -9.86
N ASN A 268 -13.12 16.79 -9.76
CA ASN A 268 -13.75 16.43 -8.48
C ASN A 268 -13.87 17.60 -7.47
N ASP A 269 -13.92 18.83 -7.95
CA ASP A 269 -14.21 19.97 -7.10
C ASP A 269 -15.62 19.78 -6.53
N ALA A 270 -15.74 19.96 -5.22
CA ALA A 270 -17.00 19.81 -4.52
C ALA A 270 -18.03 20.79 -5.13
N ILE A 271 -19.11 20.24 -5.73
CA ILE A 271 -20.20 21.07 -6.28
C ILE A 271 -20.97 21.71 -5.12
N GLU A 272 -21.29 22.99 -5.25
CA GLU A 272 -22.05 23.72 -4.24
C GLU A 272 -23.54 23.40 -4.37
N LYS A 273 -24.01 22.46 -3.56
CA LYS A 273 -25.42 22.05 -3.54
C LYS A 273 -26.24 22.95 -2.63
N THR A 274 -27.32 23.48 -3.18
CA THR A 274 -28.32 24.27 -2.44
C THR A 274 -29.71 23.66 -2.65
N PRO A 275 -30.61 23.80 -1.67
CA PRO A 275 -32.00 23.39 -1.85
C PRO A 275 -32.68 24.21 -2.94
N CYS A 276 -33.09 23.59 -4.03
CA CYS A 276 -33.75 24.27 -5.15
C CYS A 276 -35.04 23.53 -5.57
N SER A 277 -36.08 24.28 -5.96
CA SER A 277 -37.29 23.75 -6.59
C SER A 277 -37.03 23.41 -8.04
N VAL A 278 -37.36 22.19 -8.43
CA VAL A 278 -37.20 21.72 -9.81
C VAL A 278 -38.13 22.49 -10.77
N GLN A 279 -39.37 22.77 -10.38
CA GLN A 279 -40.27 23.50 -11.25
C GLN A 279 -39.87 24.97 -11.41
N GLU A 280 -39.22 25.57 -10.41
CA GLU A 280 -38.67 26.91 -10.55
C GLU A 280 -37.57 26.96 -11.65
N ILE A 281 -36.68 25.97 -11.65
CA ILE A 281 -35.69 25.84 -12.73
C ILE A 281 -36.38 25.61 -14.06
N PHE A 282 -37.39 24.75 -14.15
CA PHE A 282 -38.15 24.52 -15.38
C PHE A 282 -38.76 25.82 -15.94
N ARG A 283 -39.40 26.63 -15.08
CA ARG A 283 -39.97 27.92 -15.51
C ARG A 283 -38.91 28.85 -16.10
N ARG A 284 -37.72 28.90 -15.46
CA ARG A 284 -36.59 29.71 -15.92
C ARG A 284 -36.09 29.25 -17.31
N ILE A 285 -35.94 27.94 -17.49
CA ILE A 285 -35.49 27.35 -18.75
C ILE A 285 -36.52 27.64 -19.85
N VAL A 286 -37.80 27.45 -19.58
CA VAL A 286 -38.87 27.73 -20.55
C VAL A 286 -38.85 29.21 -20.95
N GLN A 287 -38.75 30.17 -20.01
CA GLN A 287 -38.67 31.60 -20.30
C GLN A 287 -37.45 31.98 -21.20
N LEU A 288 -36.33 31.26 -21.06
CA LEU A 288 -35.14 31.49 -21.87
C LEU A 288 -35.29 30.97 -23.31
N GLU A 289 -35.94 29.81 -23.45
CA GLU A 289 -36.05 29.12 -24.73
C GLU A 289 -37.33 29.49 -25.52
N GLU A 290 -38.41 29.93 -24.87
CA GLU A 290 -39.67 30.31 -25.51
C GLU A 290 -39.50 31.46 -26.50
N LYS A 291 -38.56 32.37 -26.25
CA LYS A 291 -38.23 33.49 -27.17
C LYS A 291 -37.47 33.08 -28.43
N LYS A 292 -36.86 31.87 -28.41
CA LYS A 292 -35.98 31.41 -29.49
C LYS A 292 -36.61 30.31 -30.31
N ALA A 293 -37.53 29.54 -29.73
CA ALA A 293 -38.10 28.35 -30.35
C ALA A 293 -39.57 28.58 -30.75
N ASP A 294 -39.91 28.28 -32.01
CA ASP A 294 -41.28 28.19 -32.45
C ASP A 294 -41.87 26.80 -32.07
N MET A 295 -41.95 26.57 -30.78
CA MET A 295 -42.29 25.28 -30.13
C MET A 295 -43.25 25.46 -28.97
N LEU A 296 -44.09 24.45 -28.71
CA LEU A 296 -44.95 24.43 -27.53
C LEU A 296 -44.19 23.80 -26.34
N LEU A 297 -43.74 24.62 -25.40
CA LEU A 297 -43.02 24.16 -24.18
C LEU A 297 -44.02 23.92 -23.04
N LEU A 298 -44.07 22.69 -22.53
CA LEU A 298 -45.02 22.30 -21.47
C LEU A 298 -44.28 21.81 -20.24
N ILE A 299 -44.68 22.35 -19.09
CA ILE A 299 -44.22 21.87 -17.77
C ILE A 299 -45.28 20.94 -17.18
N LYS A 300 -44.90 19.74 -16.76
CA LYS A 300 -45.76 18.74 -16.16
C LYS A 300 -45.15 18.14 -14.88
N GLY A 301 -45.96 17.41 -14.16
CA GLY A 301 -45.53 16.66 -12.97
C GLY A 301 -45.54 17.44 -11.66
N GLU A 302 -44.90 16.89 -10.66
CA GLU A 302 -44.91 17.41 -9.30
C GLU A 302 -43.66 18.25 -9.03
N ASP A 303 -43.79 19.32 -8.25
CA ASP A 303 -42.64 20.04 -7.73
C ASP A 303 -42.02 19.29 -6.54
N PHE A 304 -40.70 19.35 -6.48
CA PHE A 304 -39.95 18.90 -5.30
C PHE A 304 -38.67 19.71 -5.14
N ILE A 305 -38.26 19.82 -3.89
CA ILE A 305 -36.97 20.43 -3.53
C ILE A 305 -35.93 19.29 -3.47
N MET A 306 -34.78 19.55 -4.07
CA MET A 306 -33.59 18.72 -3.90
C MET A 306 -32.33 19.58 -3.76
N GLU A 307 -31.31 19.02 -3.10
CA GLU A 307 -29.99 19.66 -3.02
C GLU A 307 -29.26 19.47 -4.34
N MET A 308 -29.02 20.57 -5.06
CA MET A 308 -28.36 20.56 -6.35
C MET A 308 -27.54 21.82 -6.57
N ASP A 309 -26.54 21.72 -7.42
CA ASP A 309 -25.88 22.88 -7.98
C ASP A 309 -26.77 23.42 -9.10
N GLN A 310 -27.36 24.60 -8.85
CA GLN A 310 -28.35 25.20 -9.74
C GLN A 310 -27.78 25.50 -11.12
N ALA A 311 -26.54 26.00 -11.21
CA ALA A 311 -25.93 26.35 -12.50
C ALA A 311 -25.66 25.11 -13.37
N LEU A 312 -25.20 24.02 -12.75
CA LEU A 312 -25.01 22.76 -13.43
C LEU A 312 -26.34 22.14 -13.87
N MET A 313 -27.38 22.21 -13.03
CA MET A 313 -28.68 21.68 -13.39
C MET A 313 -29.35 22.48 -14.51
N GLU A 314 -29.22 23.82 -14.51
CA GLU A 314 -29.64 24.66 -15.62
C GLU A 314 -28.89 24.29 -16.90
N SER A 315 -27.56 24.09 -16.85
CA SER A 315 -26.74 23.63 -17.97
C SER A 315 -27.19 22.27 -18.51
N LEU A 316 -27.52 21.32 -17.66
CA LEU A 316 -28.04 20.01 -18.03
C LEU A 316 -29.37 20.18 -18.80
N LEU A 317 -30.33 20.92 -18.25
CA LEU A 317 -31.62 21.11 -18.84
C LEU A 317 -31.55 21.89 -20.17
N LEU A 318 -30.72 22.93 -20.26
CA LEU A 318 -30.48 23.66 -21.50
C LEU A 318 -29.91 22.76 -22.60
N ASN A 319 -28.96 21.86 -22.27
CA ASN A 319 -28.44 20.91 -23.26
C ASN A 319 -29.50 19.89 -23.72
N LEU A 320 -30.34 19.39 -22.80
CA LEU A 320 -31.45 18.49 -23.17
C LEU A 320 -32.50 19.19 -24.00
N MET A 321 -32.84 20.45 -23.68
CA MET A 321 -33.79 21.27 -24.45
C MET A 321 -33.26 21.59 -25.83
N ASP A 322 -31.98 22.01 -25.99
CA ASP A 322 -31.34 22.28 -27.26
C ASP A 322 -31.38 21.05 -28.19
N ASN A 323 -31.12 19.86 -27.62
CA ASN A 323 -31.22 18.60 -28.35
C ASN A 323 -32.68 18.30 -28.78
N ALA A 324 -33.66 18.52 -27.91
CA ALA A 324 -35.08 18.30 -28.20
C ALA A 324 -35.59 19.26 -29.30
N ILE A 325 -35.22 20.55 -29.24
CA ILE A 325 -35.55 21.56 -30.22
C ILE A 325 -34.95 21.19 -31.59
N LYS A 326 -33.68 20.82 -31.65
CA LYS A 326 -33.00 20.43 -32.92
C LYS A 326 -33.55 19.14 -33.53
N ALA A 327 -34.11 18.25 -32.72
CA ALA A 327 -34.69 16.99 -33.16
C ALA A 327 -36.14 17.15 -33.67
N SER A 328 -36.85 18.19 -33.22
CA SER A 328 -38.28 18.39 -33.47
C SER A 328 -38.56 19.29 -34.67
N GLU A 329 -39.73 19.14 -35.25
CA GLU A 329 -40.25 20.06 -36.25
C GLU A 329 -40.99 21.23 -35.58
N SER A 330 -41.03 22.40 -36.24
CA SER A 330 -41.76 23.58 -35.75
C SER A 330 -43.21 23.26 -35.39
N GLY A 331 -43.70 23.83 -34.27
CA GLY A 331 -45.07 23.63 -33.78
C GLY A 331 -45.27 22.34 -32.96
N LYS A 332 -44.29 21.44 -32.84
CA LYS A 332 -44.41 20.27 -31.95
C LYS A 332 -44.15 20.64 -30.47
N ALA A 333 -44.69 19.81 -29.56
CA ALA A 333 -44.54 20.04 -28.14
C ALA A 333 -43.21 19.42 -27.60
N ILE A 334 -42.57 20.10 -26.64
CA ILE A 334 -41.53 19.56 -25.79
C ILE A 334 -42.03 19.61 -24.35
N ILE A 335 -41.93 18.51 -23.65
CA ILE A 335 -42.45 18.35 -22.28
C ILE A 335 -41.31 18.21 -21.29
N LEU A 336 -41.24 19.14 -20.35
CA LEU A 336 -40.43 18.98 -19.12
C LEU A 336 -41.32 18.37 -18.04
N ASN A 337 -40.93 17.27 -17.50
CA ASN A 337 -41.72 16.54 -16.50
C ASN A 337 -40.86 16.20 -15.29
N SER A 338 -41.44 16.26 -14.09
CA SER A 338 -40.76 15.94 -12.84
C SER A 338 -41.69 15.12 -11.94
N GLY A 339 -41.10 14.21 -11.14
CA GLY A 339 -41.89 13.40 -10.23
C GLY A 339 -41.04 12.63 -9.22
N LYS A 340 -41.76 11.96 -8.33
CA LYS A 340 -41.15 11.09 -7.31
C LYS A 340 -41.60 9.64 -7.54
N LEU A 341 -40.67 8.73 -7.39
CA LEU A 341 -40.89 7.29 -7.30
C LEU A 341 -40.63 6.85 -5.86
N GLU A 342 -40.85 5.60 -5.54
CA GLU A 342 -40.64 5.08 -4.18
C GLU A 342 -39.21 5.29 -3.65
N THR A 343 -38.21 5.18 -4.51
CA THR A 343 -36.79 5.25 -4.14
C THR A 343 -36.01 6.38 -4.78
N GLU A 344 -36.60 7.07 -5.77
CA GLU A 344 -35.90 8.05 -6.60
C GLU A 344 -36.81 9.23 -6.95
N LYS A 345 -36.19 10.36 -7.27
CA LYS A 345 -36.83 11.50 -7.93
C LYS A 345 -36.35 11.53 -9.38
N TYR A 346 -37.16 12.07 -10.29
CA TYR A 346 -36.74 12.17 -11.68
C TYR A 346 -37.06 13.53 -12.28
N ILE A 347 -36.23 13.90 -13.23
CA ILE A 347 -36.42 15.02 -14.17
C ILE A 347 -36.36 14.44 -15.57
N GLN A 348 -37.31 14.82 -16.43
CA GLN A 348 -37.46 14.26 -17.77
C GLN A 348 -37.70 15.34 -18.78
N VAL A 349 -37.03 15.24 -19.93
CA VAL A 349 -37.31 16.04 -21.14
C VAL A 349 -37.75 15.08 -22.24
N ARG A 350 -38.92 15.35 -22.82
CA ARG A 350 -39.51 14.54 -23.90
C ARG A 350 -39.81 15.40 -25.12
N ASP A 351 -39.29 14.98 -26.24
CA ASP A 351 -39.65 15.51 -27.56
C ASP A 351 -40.46 14.49 -28.39
N PHE A 352 -41.07 14.98 -29.48
CA PHE A 352 -41.78 14.19 -30.47
C PHE A 352 -41.14 14.37 -31.88
N GLY A 353 -39.82 14.46 -31.88
CA GLY A 353 -39.00 14.66 -33.07
C GLY A 353 -38.70 13.35 -33.82
N ARG A 354 -37.58 13.37 -34.53
CA ARG A 354 -37.15 12.26 -35.41
C ARG A 354 -36.77 10.99 -34.65
N GLY A 355 -36.47 11.07 -33.35
CA GLY A 355 -35.97 9.96 -32.55
C GLY A 355 -34.52 9.56 -32.89
N ILE A 356 -34.09 8.48 -32.25
CA ILE A 356 -32.71 7.94 -32.34
C ILE A 356 -32.83 6.42 -32.56
N PRO A 357 -32.06 5.84 -33.51
CA PRO A 357 -31.98 4.39 -33.68
C PRO A 357 -31.48 3.69 -32.41
N GLU A 358 -32.02 2.50 -32.12
CA GLU A 358 -31.70 1.78 -30.88
C GLU A 358 -30.21 1.45 -30.76
N GLU A 359 -29.56 1.09 -31.85
CA GLU A 359 -28.11 0.78 -31.93
C GLU A 359 -27.19 1.94 -31.62
N GLU A 360 -27.72 3.17 -31.61
CA GLU A 360 -26.96 4.39 -31.32
C GLU A 360 -27.10 4.89 -29.87
N LEU A 361 -28.07 4.37 -29.11
CA LEU A 361 -28.46 4.89 -27.79
C LEU A 361 -27.32 4.84 -26.75
N ASP A 362 -26.43 3.90 -26.84
CA ASP A 362 -25.28 3.82 -25.92
C ASP A 362 -24.14 4.74 -26.36
N LYS A 363 -23.93 4.86 -27.69
CA LYS A 363 -22.82 5.65 -28.25
C LYS A 363 -23.05 7.15 -28.12
N ILE A 364 -24.32 7.62 -28.20
CA ILE A 364 -24.62 9.06 -28.11
C ILE A 364 -24.29 9.71 -26.78
N LYS A 365 -24.02 8.91 -25.74
CA LYS A 365 -23.53 9.36 -24.42
C LYS A 365 -22.03 9.64 -24.42
N GLU A 366 -21.30 9.14 -25.44
CA GLU A 366 -19.86 9.35 -25.56
C GLU A 366 -19.56 10.78 -26.05
N PRO A 367 -18.51 11.43 -25.53
CA PRO A 367 -18.10 12.76 -26.00
C PRO A 367 -17.75 12.74 -27.47
N PHE A 368 -18.17 13.80 -28.21
CA PHE A 368 -17.96 14.01 -29.63
C PHE A 368 -18.69 13.01 -30.55
N TYR A 369 -19.53 12.13 -30.01
CA TYR A 369 -20.32 11.23 -30.82
C TYR A 369 -21.55 11.93 -31.41
N MET A 370 -21.83 11.71 -32.68
CA MET A 370 -22.97 12.27 -33.42
C MET A 370 -23.48 11.21 -34.40
N VAL A 371 -24.80 10.93 -34.38
CA VAL A 371 -25.47 10.01 -35.30
C VAL A 371 -25.35 10.50 -36.74
N ASP A 372 -25.54 11.80 -36.98
CA ASP A 372 -25.36 12.46 -38.28
C ASP A 372 -24.42 13.66 -38.12
N LYS A 373 -23.16 13.47 -38.53
CA LYS A 373 -22.11 14.50 -38.43
C LYS A 373 -22.38 15.72 -39.32
N SER A 374 -22.99 15.54 -40.50
CA SER A 374 -23.19 16.60 -41.46
C SER A 374 -24.26 17.58 -41.00
N ARG A 375 -25.41 17.07 -40.61
CA ARG A 375 -26.54 17.85 -40.13
C ARG A 375 -26.27 18.48 -38.74
N SER A 376 -25.66 17.71 -37.84
CA SER A 376 -25.31 18.22 -36.51
C SER A 376 -24.31 19.37 -36.55
N ARG A 377 -23.35 19.35 -37.50
CA ARG A 377 -22.42 20.45 -37.74
C ARG A 377 -23.11 21.71 -38.25
N GLN A 378 -24.08 21.57 -39.15
CA GLN A 378 -24.88 22.73 -39.64
C GLN A 378 -25.69 23.37 -38.49
N GLN A 379 -26.15 22.58 -37.51
CA GLN A 379 -26.92 23.06 -36.36
C GLN A 379 -26.02 23.44 -35.15
N GLY A 380 -24.70 23.55 -35.34
CA GLY A 380 -23.75 23.96 -34.29
C GLY A 380 -23.52 22.93 -33.18
N GLY A 381 -23.86 21.66 -33.41
CA GLY A 381 -23.64 20.59 -32.47
C GLY A 381 -22.16 20.12 -32.45
N ALA A 382 -21.58 19.90 -31.28
CA ALA A 382 -20.22 19.39 -31.07
C ALA A 382 -20.18 17.98 -30.50
N GLY A 383 -21.33 17.33 -30.26
CA GLY A 383 -21.40 16.01 -29.64
C GLY A 383 -21.00 15.98 -28.17
N LEU A 384 -20.91 17.13 -27.49
CA LEU A 384 -20.52 17.22 -26.06
C LEU A 384 -21.73 17.37 -25.12
N GLY A 385 -22.89 17.81 -25.61
CA GLY A 385 -24.03 18.18 -24.76
C GLY A 385 -24.55 17.02 -23.92
N LEU A 386 -24.72 15.84 -24.48
CA LEU A 386 -25.26 14.68 -23.78
C LEU A 386 -24.24 14.06 -22.83
N ALA A 387 -22.96 14.00 -23.23
CA ALA A 387 -21.87 13.59 -22.36
C ALA A 387 -21.75 14.50 -21.11
N LEU A 388 -21.93 15.80 -21.29
CA LEU A 388 -21.98 16.77 -20.20
C LEU A 388 -23.18 16.51 -19.27
N CYS A 389 -24.38 16.20 -19.83
CA CYS A 389 -25.55 15.84 -19.05
C CYS A 389 -25.32 14.58 -18.19
N VAL A 390 -24.68 13.55 -18.75
CA VAL A 390 -24.31 12.34 -18.01
C VAL A 390 -23.39 12.71 -16.83
N LYS A 391 -22.36 13.52 -17.09
CA LYS A 391 -21.40 13.91 -16.05
C LYS A 391 -22.04 14.75 -14.93
N ILE A 392 -22.91 15.68 -15.28
CA ILE A 392 -23.66 16.47 -14.28
C ILE A 392 -24.58 15.56 -13.44
N ALA A 393 -25.26 14.60 -14.06
CA ALA A 393 -26.09 13.63 -13.35
C ALA A 393 -25.28 12.81 -12.33
N GLU A 394 -24.11 12.28 -12.75
CA GLU A 394 -23.18 11.55 -11.87
C GLU A 394 -22.72 12.37 -10.66
N LEU A 395 -22.34 13.66 -10.85
CA LEU A 395 -21.94 14.56 -9.76
C LEU A 395 -23.06 14.79 -8.74
N HIS A 396 -24.30 14.72 -9.21
CA HIS A 396 -25.50 14.75 -8.35
C HIS A 396 -25.93 13.36 -7.84
N LYS A 397 -25.07 12.33 -8.00
CA LYS A 397 -25.32 10.94 -7.62
C LYS A 397 -26.53 10.32 -8.34
N GLY A 398 -26.88 10.88 -9.48
CA GLY A 398 -27.96 10.43 -10.34
C GLY A 398 -27.46 9.58 -11.52
N ARG A 399 -28.41 9.11 -12.32
CA ARG A 399 -28.16 8.41 -13.59
C ARG A 399 -29.04 8.96 -14.69
N LEU A 400 -28.56 8.92 -15.95
CA LEU A 400 -29.29 9.35 -17.12
C LEU A 400 -29.72 8.15 -17.97
N GLU A 401 -31.00 8.07 -18.27
CA GLU A 401 -31.63 7.05 -19.12
C GLU A 401 -32.25 7.71 -20.36
N ILE A 402 -32.07 7.08 -21.53
CA ILE A 402 -32.62 7.55 -22.78
C ILE A 402 -33.51 6.49 -23.38
N LYS A 403 -34.76 6.86 -23.66
CA LYS A 403 -35.73 6.03 -24.41
C LYS A 403 -36.09 6.75 -25.68
N SER A 404 -35.80 6.16 -26.82
CA SER A 404 -36.08 6.75 -28.11
C SER A 404 -36.54 5.69 -29.11
N ARG A 405 -37.33 6.13 -30.05
CA ARG A 405 -37.71 5.34 -31.23
C ARG A 405 -37.72 6.23 -32.44
N GLU A 406 -37.07 5.79 -33.50
CA GLU A 406 -37.00 6.52 -34.76
C GLU A 406 -38.40 6.90 -35.25
N GLY A 407 -38.60 8.14 -35.63
CA GLY A 407 -39.88 8.73 -36.04
C GLY A 407 -40.90 9.00 -34.92
N LYS A 408 -40.60 8.67 -33.65
CA LYS A 408 -41.54 8.85 -32.51
C LYS A 408 -41.04 9.82 -31.43
N GLY A 409 -39.80 10.31 -31.54
CA GLY A 409 -39.20 11.22 -30.60
C GLY A 409 -38.33 10.54 -29.54
N THR A 410 -37.81 11.35 -28.63
CA THR A 410 -36.89 10.94 -27.59
C THR A 410 -37.38 11.38 -26.21
N CYS A 411 -37.12 10.55 -25.20
CA CYS A 411 -37.41 10.82 -23.82
C CYS A 411 -36.12 10.60 -23.02
N VAL A 412 -35.52 11.67 -22.51
CA VAL A 412 -34.36 11.61 -21.62
C VAL A 412 -34.79 11.83 -20.20
N THR A 413 -34.47 10.90 -19.32
CA THR A 413 -34.82 10.94 -17.88
C THR A 413 -33.57 10.90 -17.06
N VAL A 414 -33.47 11.82 -16.09
CA VAL A 414 -32.40 11.82 -15.08
C VAL A 414 -33.02 11.46 -13.75
N TYR A 415 -32.54 10.38 -13.16
CA TYR A 415 -32.95 9.88 -11.86
C TYR A 415 -31.97 10.30 -10.78
N PHE A 416 -32.49 10.70 -9.64
CA PHE A 416 -31.71 11.09 -8.46
C PHE A 416 -32.19 10.29 -7.26
N PRO A 417 -31.31 9.86 -6.33
CA PRO A 417 -31.72 9.19 -5.10
C PRO A 417 -32.57 10.12 -4.23
N LEU A 418 -33.46 9.55 -3.42
CA LEU A 418 -34.34 10.31 -2.50
C LEU A 418 -33.59 10.99 -1.35
N LYS A 419 -32.30 10.63 -1.11
CA LYS A 419 -31.40 11.26 -0.10
C LYS A 419 -30.43 12.18 -0.77
#